data_b836aced0aeba496af471f226c8e3035
#
_entry.id   b836aced0aeba496af471f226c8e3035
#
_cell.length_a   1.000
_cell.length_b   1.000
_cell.length_c   1.000
_cell.angle_alpha   90.00
_cell.angle_beta   90.00
_cell.angle_gamma   90.00
#
_symmetry.space_group_name_H-M   'P 1'
#
loop_
_entity.id
_entity.type
_entity.pdbx_description
1 polymer ?
#
loop_
_entity_poly.entity_id
_entity_poly.type
_entity_poly.pdbx_seq_one_letter_code
_entity_poly.pdbx_strand_id
1 'polypeptide(L)'
;MVLLAVNFDNLHQILQNLYVDMMPLCSQMTGVAKGLAGLGALFYVAYRVWQSLARAEPIDVFPLLRPFALGLCIMFFPTLVLGTLNSVMSPIVTGTHRILETQTFDMNEYRKQKDKLEFEAMKRNPETAYLVDKESFDNKLDELGALDAIEACGMYVDRAMYNMKKAVQNFFRELLELMFNAAALVIDTLRTFFLIVLSILGPISFAISCWDGFHASLTQWFVRYISIYLWLPVSDLFSSVLARIQILMLQKDIEQLSDPNFIPDGSNAVYITFLIIGIIGYFTIPTVANWIIQAGGGAGNYGRNVAQTASRTGSIAAGATGAAIGNIAGRLLKR
;
A
#
# COMPACT_ATOMS: atom_id res chain seq x y z
N MET A 1 -7.85 5.41 -27.74
CA MET A 1 -7.60 4.15 -27.04
C MET A 1 -8.01 4.33 -25.58
N VAL A 2 -9.32 4.05 -25.30
CA VAL A 2 -9.97 4.37 -24.00
C VAL A 2 -10.29 3.03 -23.31
N LEU A 3 -9.31 2.16 -23.13
CA LEU A 3 -9.61 0.77 -22.77
C LEU A 3 -9.35 0.41 -21.28
N LEU A 4 -8.84 1.31 -20.42
CA LEU A 4 -8.54 0.96 -19.03
C LEU A 4 -8.63 2.13 -18.04
N ALA A 5 -9.57 3.06 -18.23
CA ALA A 5 -9.93 3.98 -17.15
C ALA A 5 -10.80 3.22 -16.12
N VAL A 6 -10.21 2.25 -15.43
CA VAL A 6 -10.81 1.72 -14.21
C VAL A 6 -10.79 2.88 -13.22
N ASN A 7 -11.98 3.37 -12.86
CA ASN A 7 -12.10 4.47 -11.91
C ASN A 7 -11.87 3.91 -10.50
N PHE A 8 -10.60 3.87 -10.07
CA PHE A 8 -10.18 3.36 -8.77
C PHE A 8 -10.80 4.15 -7.61
N ASP A 9 -11.09 5.45 -7.81
CA ASP A 9 -11.69 6.30 -6.77
C ASP A 9 -13.10 5.80 -6.40
N ASN A 10 -13.89 5.35 -7.38
CA ASN A 10 -15.20 4.75 -7.13
C ASN A 10 -15.07 3.45 -6.30
N LEU A 11 -14.01 2.66 -6.52
CA LEU A 11 -13.79 1.42 -5.76
C LEU A 11 -13.44 1.70 -4.30
N HIS A 12 -12.64 2.72 -4.01
CA HIS A 12 -12.37 3.14 -2.63
C HIS A 12 -13.66 3.60 -1.91
N GLN A 13 -14.52 4.35 -2.59
CA GLN A 13 -15.83 4.74 -2.03
C GLN A 13 -16.73 3.53 -1.77
N ILE A 14 -16.74 2.55 -2.68
CA ILE A 14 -17.51 1.30 -2.50
C ILE A 14 -17.01 0.56 -1.26
N LEU A 15 -15.70 0.47 -1.02
CA LEU A 15 -15.13 -0.18 0.15
C LEU A 15 -15.51 0.54 1.45
N GLN A 16 -15.53 1.87 1.45
CA GLN A 16 -16.00 2.64 2.61
C GLN A 16 -17.48 2.41 2.89
N ASN A 17 -18.32 2.42 1.87
CA ASN A 17 -19.74 2.14 1.99
C ASN A 17 -19.96 0.70 2.49
N LEU A 18 -19.22 -0.28 1.96
CA LEU A 18 -19.28 -1.67 2.41
C LEU A 18 -19.00 -1.79 3.91
N TYR A 19 -17.99 -1.07 4.42
CA TYR A 19 -17.70 -1.07 5.85
C TYR A 19 -18.91 -0.57 6.66
N VAL A 20 -19.52 0.53 6.24
CA VAL A 20 -20.70 1.11 6.92
C VAL A 20 -21.90 0.15 6.86
N ASP A 21 -22.16 -0.44 5.69
CA ASP A 21 -23.29 -1.35 5.47
C ASP A 21 -23.16 -2.66 6.27
N MET A 22 -21.91 -3.09 6.55
CA MET A 22 -21.68 -4.30 7.35
C MET A 22 -21.70 -4.07 8.87
N MET A 23 -21.67 -2.81 9.33
CA MET A 23 -21.70 -2.50 10.78
C MET A 23 -22.94 -2.99 11.53
N PRO A 24 -24.17 -3.03 10.96
CA PRO A 24 -25.34 -3.58 11.65
C PRO A 24 -25.16 -5.05 12.06
N LEU A 25 -24.33 -5.84 11.35
CA LEU A 25 -24.04 -7.23 11.72
C LEU A 25 -23.26 -7.34 13.04
N CYS A 26 -22.52 -6.31 13.40
CA CYS A 26 -21.85 -6.23 14.71
C CYS A 26 -22.87 -6.27 15.84
N SER A 27 -24.04 -5.65 15.70
CA SER A 27 -25.08 -5.63 16.71
C SER A 27 -25.67 -7.02 16.96
N GLN A 28 -25.76 -7.88 15.94
CA GLN A 28 -26.22 -9.26 16.08
C GLN A 28 -25.21 -10.10 16.91
N MET A 29 -23.91 -9.95 16.63
CA MET A 29 -22.87 -10.64 17.40
C MET A 29 -22.78 -10.14 18.85
N THR A 30 -23.18 -8.90 19.12
CA THR A 30 -23.31 -8.37 20.49
C THR A 30 -24.26 -9.20 21.35
N GLY A 31 -25.36 -9.71 20.78
CA GLY A 31 -26.28 -10.59 21.48
C GLY A 31 -25.61 -11.89 21.97
N VAL A 32 -24.85 -12.55 21.10
CA VAL A 32 -24.08 -13.75 21.45
C VAL A 32 -23.00 -13.45 22.50
N ALA A 33 -22.28 -12.34 22.30
CA ALA A 33 -21.22 -11.90 23.19
C ALA A 33 -21.74 -11.60 24.61
N LYS A 34 -22.93 -11.03 24.77
CA LYS A 34 -23.59 -10.81 26.08
C LYS A 34 -23.79 -12.12 26.84
N GLY A 35 -24.24 -13.17 26.16
CA GLY A 35 -24.43 -14.49 26.78
C GLY A 35 -23.10 -15.08 27.25
N LEU A 36 -22.06 -15.06 26.40
CA LEU A 36 -20.73 -15.53 26.74
C LEU A 36 -20.08 -14.72 27.88
N ALA A 37 -20.22 -13.39 27.82
CA ALA A 37 -19.68 -12.50 28.86
C ALA A 37 -20.41 -12.69 30.20
N GLY A 38 -21.73 -12.89 30.18
CA GLY A 38 -22.50 -13.15 31.40
C GLY A 38 -22.07 -14.43 32.12
N LEU A 39 -21.89 -15.52 31.37
CA LEU A 39 -21.34 -16.77 31.92
C LEU A 39 -19.91 -16.57 32.44
N GLY A 40 -19.03 -15.90 31.66
CA GLY A 40 -17.67 -15.62 32.07
C GLY A 40 -17.61 -14.76 33.34
N ALA A 41 -18.46 -13.73 33.43
CA ALA A 41 -18.56 -12.87 34.59
C ALA A 41 -19.00 -13.64 35.86
N LEU A 42 -19.99 -14.52 35.69
CA LEU A 42 -20.46 -15.34 36.80
C LEU A 42 -19.36 -16.24 37.35
N PHE A 43 -18.66 -16.98 36.50
CA PHE A 43 -17.53 -17.82 36.89
C PHE A 43 -16.38 -17.01 37.49
N TYR A 44 -16.06 -15.87 36.89
CA TYR A 44 -15.00 -14.98 37.41
C TYR A 44 -15.31 -14.47 38.79
N VAL A 45 -16.50 -13.95 39.04
CA VAL A 45 -16.93 -13.43 40.35
C VAL A 45 -16.99 -14.56 41.35
N ALA A 46 -17.62 -15.70 41.02
CA ALA A 46 -17.70 -16.86 41.91
C ALA A 46 -16.33 -17.35 42.34
N TYR A 47 -15.40 -17.50 41.38
CA TYR A 47 -14.04 -17.96 41.68
C TYR A 47 -13.27 -16.98 42.54
N ARG A 48 -13.36 -15.66 42.28
CA ARG A 48 -12.70 -14.62 43.08
C ARG A 48 -13.23 -14.56 44.53
N VAL A 49 -14.54 -14.58 44.68
CA VAL A 49 -15.17 -14.58 46.02
C VAL A 49 -14.77 -15.85 46.78
N TRP A 50 -14.82 -17.03 46.14
CA TRP A 50 -14.40 -18.28 46.77
C TRP A 50 -12.93 -18.28 47.18
N GLN A 51 -12.04 -17.72 46.34
CA GLN A 51 -10.63 -17.58 46.64
C GLN A 51 -10.35 -16.69 47.87
N SER A 52 -11.04 -15.55 47.97
CA SER A 52 -10.94 -14.65 49.12
C SER A 52 -11.44 -15.31 50.40
N LEU A 53 -12.56 -16.05 50.34
CA LEU A 53 -13.09 -16.80 51.49
C LEU A 53 -12.13 -17.92 51.93
N ALA A 54 -11.54 -18.66 50.96
CA ALA A 54 -10.60 -19.75 51.27
C ALA A 54 -9.30 -19.25 51.94
N ARG A 55 -8.89 -17.99 51.64
CA ARG A 55 -7.72 -17.36 52.25
C ARG A 55 -8.02 -16.55 53.52
N ALA A 56 -9.29 -16.49 53.92
CA ALA A 56 -9.75 -15.62 55.01
C ALA A 56 -9.35 -14.14 54.83
N GLU A 57 -9.26 -13.68 53.57
CA GLU A 57 -8.92 -12.30 53.20
C GLU A 57 -10.21 -11.50 52.91
N PRO A 58 -10.21 -10.16 53.20
CA PRO A 58 -11.34 -9.32 52.84
C PRO A 58 -11.55 -9.34 51.30
N ILE A 59 -12.82 -9.31 50.89
CA ILE A 59 -13.19 -9.34 49.46
C ILE A 59 -12.82 -7.98 48.84
N ASP A 60 -11.88 -7.99 47.90
CA ASP A 60 -11.55 -6.82 47.07
C ASP A 60 -12.60 -6.63 45.97
N VAL A 61 -13.35 -5.53 46.04
CA VAL A 61 -14.44 -5.21 45.11
C VAL A 61 -13.92 -4.71 43.78
N PHE A 62 -12.73 -4.08 43.70
CA PHE A 62 -12.21 -3.50 42.46
C PHE A 62 -12.02 -4.51 41.32
N PRO A 63 -11.41 -5.66 41.52
CA PRO A 63 -11.33 -6.68 40.47
C PRO A 63 -12.71 -7.17 40.01
N LEU A 64 -13.70 -7.19 40.88
CA LEU A 64 -15.06 -7.65 40.55
C LEU A 64 -15.81 -6.68 39.62
N LEU A 65 -15.40 -5.40 39.57
CA LEU A 65 -16.00 -4.41 38.63
C LEU A 65 -15.58 -4.63 37.17
N ARG A 66 -14.51 -5.37 36.92
CA ARG A 66 -13.98 -5.60 35.58
C ARG A 66 -14.99 -6.24 34.60
N PRO A 67 -15.69 -7.35 34.95
CA PRO A 67 -16.70 -7.92 34.07
C PRO A 67 -17.84 -6.95 33.76
N PHE A 68 -18.22 -6.08 34.70
CA PHE A 68 -19.24 -5.07 34.49
C PHE A 68 -18.80 -4.03 33.46
N ALA A 69 -17.57 -3.52 33.55
CA ALA A 69 -17.01 -2.60 32.60
C ALA A 69 -16.93 -3.21 31.17
N LEU A 70 -16.49 -4.47 31.08
CA LEU A 70 -16.47 -5.20 29.81
C LEU A 70 -17.87 -5.44 29.27
N GLY A 71 -18.84 -5.78 30.13
CA GLY A 71 -20.25 -5.92 29.74
C GLY A 71 -20.84 -4.63 29.15
N LEU A 72 -20.50 -3.49 29.75
CA LEU A 72 -20.91 -2.18 29.23
C LEU A 72 -20.26 -1.88 27.87
N CYS A 73 -18.96 -2.17 27.70
CA CYS A 73 -18.29 -2.06 26.41
C CYS A 73 -18.91 -2.98 25.35
N ILE A 74 -19.32 -4.21 25.70
CA ILE A 74 -20.00 -5.11 24.79
C ILE A 74 -21.38 -4.57 24.44
N MET A 75 -22.13 -4.01 25.41
CA MET A 75 -23.47 -3.47 25.18
C MET A 75 -23.48 -2.34 24.16
N PHE A 76 -22.49 -1.44 24.25
CA PHE A 76 -22.35 -0.27 23.40
C PHE A 76 -21.17 -0.40 22.41
N PHE A 77 -20.83 -1.62 22.01
CA PHE A 77 -19.62 -1.91 21.23
C PHE A 77 -19.52 -1.06 19.95
N PRO A 78 -20.54 -0.96 19.08
CA PRO A 78 -20.43 -0.19 17.84
C PRO A 78 -20.21 1.30 18.09
N THR A 79 -20.86 1.88 19.10
CA THR A 79 -20.83 3.32 19.37
C THR A 79 -19.66 3.70 20.28
N LEU A 80 -19.46 2.97 21.38
CA LEU A 80 -18.43 3.29 22.36
C LEU A 80 -17.04 2.83 21.88
N VAL A 81 -16.90 1.58 21.44
CA VAL A 81 -15.58 1.04 21.12
C VAL A 81 -15.17 1.43 19.70
N LEU A 82 -15.97 1.07 18.69
CA LEU A 82 -15.64 1.38 17.31
C LEU A 82 -15.76 2.88 17.02
N GLY A 83 -16.78 3.55 17.54
CA GLY A 83 -16.96 4.99 17.36
C GLY A 83 -15.79 5.80 17.90
N THR A 84 -15.31 5.51 19.12
CA THR A 84 -14.15 6.20 19.70
C THR A 84 -12.86 5.89 18.94
N LEU A 85 -12.62 4.63 18.57
CA LEU A 85 -11.44 4.26 17.79
C LEU A 85 -11.42 4.97 16.44
N ASN A 86 -12.53 4.95 15.71
CA ASN A 86 -12.63 5.61 14.41
C ASN A 86 -12.45 7.14 14.55
N SER A 87 -13.03 7.76 15.57
CA SER A 87 -12.89 9.20 15.80
C SER A 87 -11.45 9.61 16.11
N VAL A 88 -10.71 8.79 16.88
CA VAL A 88 -9.30 9.05 17.21
C VAL A 88 -8.39 8.80 16.01
N MET A 89 -8.71 7.80 15.17
CA MET A 89 -7.86 7.43 14.04
C MET A 89 -8.15 8.22 12.77
N SER A 90 -9.36 8.74 12.60
CA SER A 90 -9.79 9.49 11.40
C SER A 90 -8.88 10.69 11.07
N PRO A 91 -8.46 11.55 12.01
CA PRO A 91 -7.57 12.66 11.71
C PRO A 91 -6.23 12.24 11.11
N ILE A 92 -5.71 11.06 11.51
CA ILE A 92 -4.47 10.50 10.97
C ILE A 92 -4.66 10.16 9.49
N VAL A 93 -5.75 9.47 9.15
CA VAL A 93 -6.10 9.12 7.77
C VAL A 93 -6.27 10.38 6.91
N THR A 94 -7.06 11.35 7.40
CA THR A 94 -7.29 12.59 6.65
C THR A 94 -6.00 13.39 6.44
N GLY A 95 -5.13 13.42 7.46
CA GLY A 95 -3.84 14.10 7.38
C GLY A 95 -2.91 13.48 6.34
N THR A 96 -2.76 12.16 6.35
CA THR A 96 -1.90 11.45 5.40
C THR A 96 -2.44 11.51 3.98
N HIS A 97 -3.75 11.42 3.82
CA HIS A 97 -4.40 11.53 2.50
C HIS A 97 -4.17 12.91 1.87
N ARG A 98 -4.27 13.99 2.65
CA ARG A 98 -3.98 15.34 2.16
C ARG A 98 -2.52 15.50 1.71
N ILE A 99 -1.57 14.88 2.43
CA ILE A 99 -0.16 14.87 2.02
C ILE A 99 -0.01 14.18 0.67
N LEU A 100 -0.65 13.03 0.48
CA LEU A 100 -0.64 12.28 -0.76
C LEU A 100 -1.20 13.10 -1.93
N GLU A 101 -2.37 13.71 -1.76
CA GLU A 101 -3.02 14.53 -2.78
C GLU A 101 -2.11 15.67 -3.25
N THR A 102 -1.47 16.37 -2.31
CA THR A 102 -0.55 17.47 -2.64
C THR A 102 0.63 16.98 -3.46
N GLN A 103 1.29 15.90 -3.03
CA GLN A 103 2.45 15.36 -3.75
C GLN A 103 2.08 14.80 -5.12
N THR A 104 0.92 14.17 -5.25
CA THR A 104 0.46 13.62 -6.53
C THR A 104 0.11 14.74 -7.52
N PHE A 105 -0.50 15.82 -7.05
CA PHE A 105 -0.79 16.99 -7.88
C PHE A 105 0.50 17.62 -8.43
N ASP A 106 1.48 17.88 -7.57
CA ASP A 106 2.77 18.43 -7.93
C ASP A 106 3.49 17.54 -8.95
N MET A 107 3.51 16.23 -8.73
CA MET A 107 4.12 15.26 -9.65
C MET A 107 3.51 15.34 -11.06
N ASN A 108 2.20 15.41 -11.16
CA ASN A 108 1.51 15.48 -12.46
C ASN A 108 1.80 16.79 -13.19
N GLU A 109 1.99 17.89 -12.46
CA GLU A 109 2.34 19.18 -13.06
C GLU A 109 3.78 19.20 -13.58
N TYR A 110 4.75 18.72 -12.79
CA TYR A 110 6.14 18.57 -13.24
C TYR A 110 6.27 17.63 -14.45
N ARG A 111 5.48 16.58 -14.50
CA ARG A 111 5.45 15.65 -15.64
C ARG A 111 4.98 16.34 -16.93
N LYS A 112 3.88 17.11 -16.85
CA LYS A 112 3.39 17.88 -18.01
C LYS A 112 4.42 18.91 -18.47
N GLN A 113 5.13 19.54 -17.54
CA GLN A 113 6.19 20.47 -17.86
C GLN A 113 7.37 19.78 -18.56
N LYS A 114 7.82 18.63 -18.04
CA LYS A 114 8.87 17.82 -18.68
C LYS A 114 8.49 17.42 -20.10
N ASP A 115 7.29 16.88 -20.30
CA ASP A 115 6.83 16.42 -21.63
C ASP A 115 6.83 17.57 -22.65
N LYS A 116 6.46 18.78 -22.25
CA LYS A 116 6.54 19.98 -23.10
C LYS A 116 7.97 20.36 -23.45
N LEU A 117 8.85 20.43 -22.45
CA LEU A 117 10.24 20.80 -22.64
C LEU A 117 11.00 19.76 -23.49
N GLU A 118 10.70 18.47 -23.30
CA GLU A 118 11.25 17.39 -24.11
C GLU A 118 10.86 17.56 -25.59
N PHE A 119 9.59 17.83 -25.86
CA PHE A 119 9.12 18.11 -27.22
C PHE A 119 9.80 19.33 -27.83
N GLU A 120 9.92 20.43 -27.07
CA GLU A 120 10.60 21.65 -27.51
C GLU A 120 12.11 21.44 -27.75
N ALA A 121 12.78 20.68 -26.90
CA ALA A 121 14.18 20.33 -27.04
C ALA A 121 14.43 19.49 -28.30
N MET A 122 13.59 18.50 -28.54
CA MET A 122 13.67 17.68 -29.76
C MET A 122 13.36 18.47 -31.03
N LYS A 123 12.42 19.40 -30.98
CA LYS A 123 12.08 20.30 -32.10
C LYS A 123 13.20 21.29 -32.43
N ARG A 124 13.96 21.72 -31.40
CA ARG A 124 15.09 22.66 -31.55
C ARG A 124 16.27 22.04 -32.28
N ASN A 125 16.51 20.73 -32.08
CA ASN A 125 17.63 20.05 -32.68
C ASN A 125 17.28 19.56 -34.10
N PRO A 126 18.00 20.00 -35.15
CA PRO A 126 17.75 19.62 -36.57
C PRO A 126 17.81 18.12 -36.81
N GLU A 127 18.60 17.38 -35.99
CA GLU A 127 18.75 15.91 -36.13
C GLU A 127 17.54 15.15 -35.57
N THR A 128 16.74 15.73 -34.68
CA THR A 128 15.59 15.07 -34.03
C THR A 128 14.25 15.73 -34.35
N ALA A 129 14.26 16.95 -34.86
CA ALA A 129 13.04 17.74 -35.15
C ALA A 129 12.07 16.98 -36.07
N TYR A 130 12.58 16.33 -37.11
CA TYR A 130 11.79 15.57 -38.09
C TYR A 130 11.10 14.34 -37.48
N LEU A 131 11.57 13.85 -36.32
CA LEU A 131 10.96 12.71 -35.62
C LEU A 131 9.66 13.12 -34.90
N VAL A 132 9.61 14.34 -34.33
CA VAL A 132 8.53 14.79 -33.46
C VAL A 132 7.58 15.80 -34.13
N ASP A 133 8.08 16.63 -35.03
CA ASP A 133 7.33 17.70 -35.71
C ASP A 133 7.05 17.36 -37.16
N LYS A 134 5.81 17.57 -37.60
CA LYS A 134 5.40 17.27 -38.97
C LYS A 134 5.98 18.25 -39.95
N GLU A 135 5.97 19.55 -39.60
CA GLU A 135 6.47 20.62 -40.47
C GLU A 135 7.98 20.47 -40.74
N SER A 136 8.74 20.16 -39.66
CA SER A 136 10.18 19.88 -39.79
C SER A 136 10.46 18.63 -40.61
N PHE A 137 9.59 17.64 -40.57
CA PHE A 137 9.70 16.43 -41.42
C PHE A 137 9.44 16.76 -42.88
N ASP A 138 8.36 17.48 -43.18
CA ASP A 138 7.98 17.84 -44.53
C ASP A 138 9.06 18.76 -45.18
N ASN A 139 9.56 19.76 -44.44
CA ASN A 139 10.63 20.64 -44.92
C ASN A 139 11.93 19.87 -45.23
N LYS A 140 12.33 18.95 -44.37
CA LYS A 140 13.53 18.14 -44.57
C LYS A 140 13.37 17.17 -45.74
N LEU A 141 12.15 16.69 -46.00
CA LEU A 141 11.82 15.84 -47.14
C LEU A 141 11.88 16.65 -48.49
N ASP A 142 11.42 17.90 -48.46
CA ASP A 142 11.47 18.81 -49.61
C ASP A 142 12.92 19.21 -49.96
N GLU A 143 13.81 19.34 -48.97
CA GLU A 143 15.24 19.63 -49.15
C GLU A 143 15.99 18.48 -49.84
N LEU A 144 15.57 17.20 -49.65
CA LEU A 144 16.25 16.00 -50.18
C LEU A 144 16.05 15.82 -51.70
N GLY A 145 15.06 16.42 -52.32
CA GLY A 145 14.82 16.34 -53.76
C GLY A 145 14.49 14.91 -54.26
N ALA A 146 14.16 14.80 -55.55
CA ALA A 146 13.71 13.53 -56.14
C ALA A 146 14.80 12.47 -56.33
N LEU A 147 16.07 12.79 -56.13
CA LEU A 147 17.22 11.89 -56.35
C LEU A 147 17.61 11.08 -55.09
N ASP A 148 17.18 11.49 -53.91
CA ASP A 148 17.57 10.85 -52.62
C ASP A 148 16.42 10.01 -52.02
N ALA A 149 15.74 9.25 -52.83
CA ALA A 149 14.62 8.38 -52.42
C ALA A 149 15.00 7.38 -51.33
N ILE A 150 16.28 6.97 -51.23
CA ILE A 150 16.77 6.06 -50.20
C ILE A 150 16.83 6.77 -48.83
N GLU A 151 17.31 8.02 -48.81
CA GLU A 151 17.39 8.82 -47.55
C GLU A 151 16.01 9.22 -47.10
N ALA A 152 15.12 9.60 -48.01
CA ALA A 152 13.71 9.85 -47.70
C ALA A 152 13.03 8.60 -47.09
N CYS A 153 13.26 7.40 -47.64
CA CYS A 153 12.76 6.16 -47.07
C CYS A 153 13.34 5.91 -45.64
N GLY A 154 14.63 6.21 -45.44
CA GLY A 154 15.29 6.14 -44.13
C GLY A 154 14.58 7.02 -43.10
N MET A 155 14.26 8.27 -43.41
CA MET A 155 13.55 9.19 -42.54
C MET A 155 12.15 8.69 -42.12
N TYR A 156 11.40 8.09 -43.06
CA TYR A 156 10.12 7.46 -42.71
C TYR A 156 10.29 6.29 -41.77
N VAL A 157 11.30 5.45 -41.99
CA VAL A 157 11.61 4.31 -41.12
C VAL A 157 12.02 4.80 -39.69
N ASP A 158 12.89 5.80 -39.60
CA ASP A 158 13.36 6.36 -38.33
C ASP A 158 12.20 6.96 -37.52
N ARG A 159 11.33 7.73 -38.20
CA ARG A 159 10.13 8.29 -37.58
C ARG A 159 9.16 7.20 -37.13
N ALA A 160 8.94 6.17 -37.93
CA ALA A 160 8.11 5.03 -37.60
C ALA A 160 8.69 4.27 -36.41
N MET A 161 10.00 4.05 -36.38
CA MET A 161 10.71 3.36 -35.28
C MET A 161 10.66 4.18 -33.99
N TYR A 162 10.87 5.50 -34.06
CA TYR A 162 10.72 6.40 -32.91
C TYR A 162 9.30 6.35 -32.36
N ASN A 163 8.28 6.49 -33.20
CA ASN A 163 6.88 6.42 -32.78
C ASN A 163 6.53 5.05 -32.17
N MET A 164 7.03 3.97 -32.76
CA MET A 164 6.85 2.63 -32.18
C MET A 164 7.54 2.48 -30.84
N LYS A 165 8.79 2.93 -30.69
CA LYS A 165 9.50 2.93 -29.40
C LYS A 165 8.73 3.71 -28.34
N LYS A 166 8.26 4.91 -28.67
CA LYS A 166 7.46 5.76 -27.78
C LYS A 166 6.11 5.12 -27.40
N ALA A 167 5.44 4.48 -28.37
CA ALA A 167 4.18 3.77 -28.12
C ALA A 167 4.38 2.57 -27.18
N VAL A 168 5.46 1.78 -27.37
CA VAL A 168 5.80 0.65 -26.50
C VAL A 168 6.15 1.14 -25.08
N GLN A 169 6.96 2.18 -24.95
CA GLN A 169 7.30 2.76 -23.65
C GLN A 169 6.07 3.28 -22.91
N ASN A 170 5.17 3.98 -23.61
CA ASN A 170 3.91 4.46 -23.02
C ASN A 170 3.00 3.31 -22.59
N PHE A 171 2.91 2.25 -23.40
CA PHE A 171 2.14 1.07 -23.04
C PHE A 171 2.66 0.40 -21.76
N PHE A 172 3.97 0.20 -21.62
CA PHE A 172 4.55 -0.36 -20.41
C PHE A 172 4.33 0.56 -19.20
N ARG A 173 4.45 1.87 -19.39
CA ARG A 173 4.16 2.85 -18.33
C ARG A 173 2.72 2.76 -17.87
N GLU A 174 1.75 2.82 -18.79
CA GLU A 174 0.32 2.73 -18.46
C GLU A 174 -0.03 1.40 -17.77
N LEU A 175 0.56 0.30 -18.22
CA LEU A 175 0.39 -1.01 -17.60
C LEU A 175 0.92 -1.03 -16.17
N LEU A 176 2.10 -0.47 -15.92
CA LEU A 176 2.69 -0.44 -14.58
C LEU A 176 1.97 0.55 -13.66
N GLU A 177 1.48 1.69 -14.16
CA GLU A 177 0.61 2.60 -13.41
C GLU A 177 -0.69 1.90 -13.00
N LEU A 178 -1.30 1.11 -13.89
CA LEU A 178 -2.46 0.29 -13.59
C LEU A 178 -2.15 -0.75 -12.49
N MET A 179 -1.02 -1.45 -12.60
CA MET A 179 -0.59 -2.42 -11.59
C MET A 179 -0.29 -1.77 -10.25
N PHE A 180 0.29 -0.58 -10.23
CA PHE A 180 0.55 0.19 -9.01
C PHE A 180 -0.76 0.55 -8.31
N ASN A 181 -1.73 1.09 -9.04
CA ASN A 181 -3.06 1.41 -8.52
C ASN A 181 -3.82 0.15 -8.07
N ALA A 182 -3.68 -0.96 -8.79
CA ALA A 182 -4.25 -2.24 -8.39
C ALA A 182 -3.62 -2.76 -7.09
N ALA A 183 -2.31 -2.62 -6.88
CA ALA A 183 -1.65 -3.01 -5.64
C ALA A 183 -2.16 -2.18 -4.44
N ALA A 184 -2.36 -0.87 -4.62
CA ALA A 184 -2.97 0.01 -3.61
C ALA A 184 -4.39 -0.47 -3.26
N LEU A 185 -5.21 -0.74 -4.27
CA LEU A 185 -6.58 -1.23 -4.08
C LEU A 185 -6.64 -2.58 -3.37
N VAL A 186 -5.71 -3.50 -3.66
CA VAL A 186 -5.62 -4.80 -2.97
C VAL A 186 -5.39 -4.58 -1.47
N ILE A 187 -4.47 -3.71 -1.09
CA ILE A 187 -4.20 -3.41 0.32
C ILE A 187 -5.42 -2.79 1.00
N ASP A 188 -6.09 -1.84 0.35
CA ASP A 188 -7.30 -1.21 0.91
C ASP A 188 -8.48 -2.19 1.04
N THR A 189 -8.64 -3.08 0.06
CA THR A 189 -9.66 -4.15 0.10
C THR A 189 -9.40 -5.11 1.26
N LEU A 190 -8.17 -5.60 1.41
CA LEU A 190 -7.79 -6.49 2.51
C LEU A 190 -7.93 -5.79 3.87
N ARG A 191 -7.53 -4.53 3.98
CA ARG A 191 -7.73 -3.71 5.17
C ARG A 191 -9.20 -3.63 5.56
N THR A 192 -10.06 -3.26 4.61
CA THR A 192 -11.51 -3.13 4.84
C THR A 192 -12.12 -4.46 5.27
N PHE A 193 -11.77 -5.55 4.60
CA PHE A 193 -12.21 -6.90 4.98
C PHE A 193 -11.81 -7.25 6.43
N PHE A 194 -10.54 -7.06 6.79
CA PHE A 194 -10.08 -7.36 8.15
C PHE A 194 -10.72 -6.46 9.21
N LEU A 195 -10.93 -5.17 8.93
CA LEU A 195 -11.63 -4.27 9.83
C LEU A 195 -13.08 -4.70 10.04
N ILE A 196 -13.80 -5.10 8.98
CA ILE A 196 -15.16 -5.64 9.08
C ILE A 196 -15.18 -6.88 9.98
N VAL A 197 -14.30 -7.85 9.72
CA VAL A 197 -14.23 -9.08 10.51
C VAL A 197 -13.91 -8.79 11.99
N LEU A 198 -12.94 -7.92 12.26
CA LEU A 198 -12.59 -7.54 13.63
C LEU A 198 -13.71 -6.75 14.32
N SER A 199 -14.45 -5.92 13.58
CA SER A 199 -15.59 -5.17 14.12
C SER A 199 -16.74 -6.11 14.48
N ILE A 200 -17.08 -7.06 13.61
CA ILE A 200 -18.19 -8.01 13.83
C ILE A 200 -17.86 -8.99 14.97
N LEU A 201 -16.62 -9.51 15.01
CA LEU A 201 -16.19 -10.47 16.03
C LEU A 201 -15.59 -9.80 17.28
N GLY A 202 -15.45 -8.49 17.28
CA GLY A 202 -14.93 -7.72 18.42
C GLY A 202 -15.67 -8.00 19.73
N PRO A 203 -17.01 -7.94 19.79
CA PRO A 203 -17.76 -8.22 20.99
C PRO A 203 -17.45 -9.60 21.61
N ILE A 204 -17.18 -10.60 20.77
CA ILE A 204 -16.81 -11.94 21.23
C ILE A 204 -15.41 -11.93 21.88
N SER A 205 -14.45 -11.20 21.32
CA SER A 205 -13.11 -11.05 21.92
C SER A 205 -13.17 -10.38 23.29
N PHE A 206 -14.06 -9.40 23.46
CA PHE A 206 -14.33 -8.76 24.74
C PHE A 206 -14.99 -9.74 25.72
N ALA A 207 -15.95 -10.53 25.27
CA ALA A 207 -16.60 -11.56 26.09
C ALA A 207 -15.62 -12.61 26.60
N ILE A 208 -14.72 -13.10 25.73
CA ILE A 208 -13.68 -14.06 26.10
C ILE A 208 -12.71 -13.46 27.13
N SER A 209 -12.43 -12.15 27.05
CA SER A 209 -11.53 -11.49 28.02
C SER A 209 -12.11 -11.38 29.45
N CYS A 210 -13.42 -11.69 29.63
CA CYS A 210 -14.02 -11.80 30.97
C CYS A 210 -13.54 -13.05 31.73
N TRP A 211 -13.07 -14.08 31.03
CA TRP A 211 -12.62 -15.31 31.63
C TRP A 211 -11.18 -15.18 32.15
N ASP A 212 -10.92 -15.80 33.33
CA ASP A 212 -9.56 -15.83 33.85
C ASP A 212 -8.59 -16.53 32.90
N GLY A 213 -7.42 -15.94 32.70
CA GLY A 213 -6.41 -16.43 31.75
C GLY A 213 -6.51 -15.84 30.35
N PHE A 214 -7.66 -15.29 29.92
CA PHE A 214 -7.86 -14.73 28.58
C PHE A 214 -7.83 -13.18 28.55
N HIS A 215 -7.31 -12.57 29.57
CA HIS A 215 -7.25 -11.10 29.69
C HIS A 215 -6.46 -10.42 28.54
N ALA A 216 -5.46 -11.11 27.99
CA ALA A 216 -4.67 -10.62 26.87
C ALA A 216 -5.46 -10.51 25.56
N SER A 217 -6.59 -11.22 25.42
CA SER A 217 -7.42 -11.20 24.21
C SER A 217 -7.90 -9.79 23.84
N LEU A 218 -8.30 -9.01 24.85
CA LEU A 218 -8.72 -7.62 24.66
C LEU A 218 -7.60 -6.75 24.10
N THR A 219 -6.43 -6.79 24.74
CA THR A 219 -5.26 -6.01 24.30
C THR A 219 -4.83 -6.41 22.89
N GLN A 220 -4.80 -7.72 22.59
CA GLN A 220 -4.45 -8.21 21.26
C GLN A 220 -5.45 -7.78 20.20
N TRP A 221 -6.75 -7.72 20.53
CA TRP A 221 -7.77 -7.23 19.62
C TRP A 221 -7.54 -5.74 19.28
N PHE A 222 -7.29 -4.89 20.28
CA PHE A 222 -6.99 -3.47 20.06
C PHE A 222 -5.74 -3.28 19.20
N VAL A 223 -4.67 -3.98 19.54
CA VAL A 223 -3.41 -3.93 18.77
C VAL A 223 -3.63 -4.31 17.30
N ARG A 224 -4.38 -5.37 17.03
CA ARG A 224 -4.69 -5.80 15.66
C ARG A 224 -5.57 -4.78 14.93
N TYR A 225 -6.63 -4.29 15.59
CA TYR A 225 -7.54 -3.32 14.99
C TYR A 225 -6.80 -2.05 14.59
N ILE A 226 -6.03 -1.47 15.51
CA ILE A 226 -5.25 -0.25 15.24
C ILE A 226 -4.18 -0.51 14.17
N SER A 227 -3.48 -1.64 14.22
CA SER A 227 -2.47 -2.01 13.22
C SER A 227 -3.06 -2.04 11.81
N ILE A 228 -4.22 -2.69 11.63
CA ILE A 228 -4.88 -2.78 10.32
C ILE A 228 -5.44 -1.42 9.91
N TYR A 229 -5.94 -0.62 10.86
CA TYR A 229 -6.42 0.73 10.58
C TYR A 229 -5.31 1.61 10.01
N LEU A 230 -4.08 1.46 10.51
CA LEU A 230 -2.90 2.22 10.05
C LEU A 230 -2.39 1.81 8.66
N TRP A 231 -2.91 0.73 8.05
CA TRP A 231 -2.47 0.36 6.69
C TRP A 231 -2.73 1.48 5.69
N LEU A 232 -3.87 2.16 5.77
CA LEU A 232 -4.19 3.27 4.86
C LEU A 232 -3.26 4.47 5.05
N PRO A 233 -3.07 5.02 6.27
CA PRO A 233 -2.07 6.07 6.51
C PRO A 233 -0.65 5.72 6.04
N VAL A 234 -0.21 4.48 6.28
CA VAL A 234 1.12 4.01 5.83
C VAL A 234 1.18 3.92 4.30
N SER A 235 0.10 3.47 3.65
CA SER A 235 -0.05 3.45 2.19
C SER A 235 0.05 4.85 1.59
N ASP A 236 -0.68 5.81 2.15
CA ASP A 236 -0.66 7.20 1.71
C ASP A 236 0.73 7.84 1.84
N LEU A 237 1.40 7.63 2.98
CA LEU A 237 2.75 8.11 3.20
C LEU A 237 3.75 7.45 2.26
N PHE A 238 3.65 6.14 2.03
CA PHE A 238 4.50 5.43 1.09
C PHE A 238 4.35 5.98 -0.33
N SER A 239 3.13 6.17 -0.80
CA SER A 239 2.82 6.78 -2.10
C SER A 239 3.32 8.22 -2.20
N SER A 240 3.19 9.00 -1.11
CA SER A 240 3.70 10.38 -1.04
C SER A 240 5.23 10.43 -1.19
N VAL A 241 5.95 9.52 -0.53
CA VAL A 241 7.41 9.40 -0.65
C VAL A 241 7.81 9.05 -2.07
N LEU A 242 7.13 8.10 -2.71
CA LEU A 242 7.39 7.74 -4.10
C LEU A 242 7.12 8.92 -5.05
N ALA A 243 5.99 9.61 -4.88
CA ALA A 243 5.66 10.80 -5.66
C ALA A 243 6.74 11.89 -5.49
N ARG A 244 7.23 12.11 -4.27
CA ARG A 244 8.30 13.08 -4.01
C ARG A 244 9.62 12.71 -4.68
N ILE A 245 9.99 11.44 -4.68
CA ILE A 245 11.19 10.97 -5.40
C ILE A 245 11.02 11.21 -6.90
N GLN A 246 9.86 10.91 -7.46
CA GLN A 246 9.56 11.15 -8.87
C GLN A 246 9.61 12.64 -9.22
N ILE A 247 9.11 13.53 -8.36
CA ILE A 247 9.23 14.98 -8.52
C ILE A 247 10.69 15.41 -8.61
N LEU A 248 11.53 14.96 -7.67
CA LEU A 248 12.96 15.31 -7.67
C LEU A 248 13.68 14.85 -8.94
N MET A 249 13.28 13.70 -9.48
CA MET A 249 13.81 13.20 -10.75
C MET A 249 13.34 14.04 -11.93
N LEU A 250 12.03 14.38 -11.98
CA LEU A 250 11.47 15.23 -13.02
C LEU A 250 12.11 16.63 -13.01
N GLN A 251 12.39 17.18 -11.83
CA GLN A 251 13.10 18.46 -11.70
C GLN A 251 14.51 18.40 -12.30
N LYS A 252 15.23 17.30 -12.04
CA LYS A 252 16.56 17.09 -12.62
C LYS A 252 16.50 16.91 -14.15
N ASP A 253 15.50 16.17 -14.64
CA ASP A 253 15.30 16.01 -16.09
C ASP A 253 14.99 17.37 -16.75
N ILE A 254 14.14 18.21 -16.13
CA ILE A 254 13.80 19.56 -16.60
C ILE A 254 15.05 20.44 -16.64
N GLU A 255 15.93 20.37 -15.61
CA GLU A 255 17.18 21.09 -15.57
C GLU A 255 18.09 20.69 -16.74
N GLN A 256 18.22 19.41 -17.03
CA GLN A 256 18.99 18.90 -18.17
C GLN A 256 18.38 19.33 -19.53
N LEU A 257 17.06 19.30 -19.66
CA LEU A 257 16.36 19.76 -20.88
C LEU A 257 16.51 21.27 -21.14
N SER A 258 16.89 22.03 -20.14
CA SER A 258 17.17 23.48 -20.25
C SER A 258 18.54 23.76 -20.92
N ASP A 259 19.45 22.76 -20.97
CA ASP A 259 20.69 22.87 -21.71
C ASP A 259 20.43 22.78 -23.25
N PRO A 260 20.82 23.78 -24.05
CA PRO A 260 20.61 23.75 -25.49
C PRO A 260 21.28 22.57 -26.24
N ASN A 261 22.35 22.02 -25.65
CA ASN A 261 23.12 20.93 -26.25
C ASN A 261 22.63 19.55 -25.82
N PHE A 262 21.69 19.45 -24.87
CA PHE A 262 21.17 18.18 -24.41
C PHE A 262 20.16 17.59 -25.38
N ILE A 263 20.42 16.39 -25.83
CA ILE A 263 19.51 15.62 -26.68
C ILE A 263 18.76 14.61 -25.82
N PRO A 264 17.43 14.73 -25.64
CA PRO A 264 16.66 13.78 -24.87
C PRO A 264 16.67 12.40 -25.52
N ASP A 265 16.95 11.36 -24.74
CA ASP A 265 16.87 9.97 -25.20
C ASP A 265 15.45 9.39 -25.20
N GLY A 266 14.49 10.16 -24.66
CA GLY A 266 13.08 9.74 -24.52
C GLY A 266 12.90 8.56 -23.54
N SER A 267 13.89 8.30 -22.69
CA SER A 267 13.87 7.14 -21.79
C SER A 267 13.04 7.43 -20.53
N ASN A 268 12.04 6.58 -20.28
CA ASN A 268 11.27 6.55 -19.04
C ASN A 268 11.74 5.45 -18.07
N ALA A 269 12.96 4.91 -18.27
CA ALA A 269 13.44 3.73 -17.57
C ALA A 269 13.45 3.92 -16.03
N VAL A 270 13.85 5.10 -15.56
CA VAL A 270 13.92 5.40 -14.13
C VAL A 270 12.52 5.49 -13.51
N TYR A 271 11.58 6.13 -14.19
CA TYR A 271 10.19 6.19 -13.76
C TYR A 271 9.56 4.78 -13.65
N ILE A 272 9.77 3.95 -14.67
CA ILE A 272 9.33 2.55 -14.70
C ILE A 272 9.92 1.77 -13.52
N THR A 273 11.19 1.96 -13.20
CA THR A 273 11.85 1.31 -12.06
C THR A 273 11.17 1.68 -10.74
N PHE A 274 10.82 2.97 -10.54
CA PHE A 274 10.14 3.40 -9.32
C PHE A 274 8.69 2.89 -9.23
N LEU A 275 8.00 2.70 -10.35
CA LEU A 275 6.69 2.04 -10.33
C LEU A 275 6.81 0.58 -9.87
N ILE A 276 7.83 -0.15 -10.33
CA ILE A 276 8.09 -1.54 -9.90
C ILE A 276 8.41 -1.58 -8.41
N ILE A 277 9.29 -0.69 -7.92
CA ILE A 277 9.60 -0.55 -6.49
C ILE A 277 8.34 -0.26 -5.70
N GLY A 278 7.48 0.61 -6.21
CA GLY A 278 6.21 0.97 -5.60
C GLY A 278 5.26 -0.24 -5.46
N ILE A 279 5.09 -1.02 -6.53
CA ILE A 279 4.25 -2.23 -6.52
C ILE A 279 4.75 -3.22 -5.46
N ILE A 280 6.05 -3.48 -5.41
CA ILE A 280 6.66 -4.38 -4.41
C ILE A 280 6.50 -3.80 -3.00
N GLY A 281 6.70 -2.50 -2.84
CA GLY A 281 6.62 -1.80 -1.57
C GLY A 281 5.24 -1.84 -0.93
N TYR A 282 4.16 -1.83 -1.72
CA TYR A 282 2.81 -1.96 -1.19
C TYR A 282 2.61 -3.22 -0.36
N PHE A 283 3.22 -4.34 -0.73
CA PHE A 283 3.12 -5.58 0.04
C PHE A 283 3.88 -5.54 1.36
N THR A 284 4.72 -4.55 1.62
CA THR A 284 5.40 -4.34 2.90
C THR A 284 4.57 -3.52 3.90
N ILE A 285 3.52 -2.82 3.46
CA ILE A 285 2.68 -1.93 4.28
C ILE A 285 2.15 -2.61 5.55
N PRO A 286 1.59 -3.84 5.51
CA PRO A 286 1.14 -4.51 6.72
C PRO A 286 2.25 -4.72 7.76
N THR A 287 3.46 -4.98 7.30
CA THR A 287 4.63 -5.19 8.16
C THR A 287 5.05 -3.87 8.82
N VAL A 288 5.11 -2.78 8.05
CA VAL A 288 5.46 -1.44 8.56
C VAL A 288 4.43 -0.95 9.56
N ALA A 289 3.14 -1.11 9.29
CA ALA A 289 2.06 -0.76 10.21
C ALA A 289 2.17 -1.52 11.54
N ASN A 290 2.54 -2.81 11.50
CA ASN A 290 2.80 -3.60 12.71
C ASN A 290 4.00 -3.09 13.49
N TRP A 291 5.08 -2.62 12.85
CA TRP A 291 6.24 -2.06 13.56
C TRP A 291 5.87 -0.81 14.35
N ILE A 292 5.03 0.07 13.80
CA ILE A 292 4.57 1.28 14.47
C ILE A 292 3.90 0.95 15.82
N ILE A 293 3.04 -0.06 15.83
CA ILE A 293 2.32 -0.47 17.04
C ILE A 293 3.24 -1.21 18.02
N GLN A 294 4.13 -2.06 17.52
CA GLN A 294 5.06 -2.80 18.39
C GLN A 294 6.10 -1.89 19.04
N ALA A 295 6.56 -0.84 18.36
CA ALA A 295 7.46 0.16 18.91
C ALA A 295 6.83 0.95 20.08
N GLY A 296 5.49 1.09 20.08
CA GLY A 296 4.74 1.83 21.11
C GLY A 296 4.46 1.08 22.42
N GLY A 297 4.84 -0.20 22.59
CA GLY A 297 4.63 -0.82 23.90
C GLY A 297 4.27 -2.31 23.95
N GLY A 298 4.88 -3.13 23.17
CA GLY A 298 4.60 -4.56 23.25
C GLY A 298 5.70 -5.46 22.74
N ALA A 299 6.87 -5.43 23.38
CA ALA A 299 7.96 -6.36 23.11
C ALA A 299 7.58 -7.80 23.52
N GLY A 300 6.58 -8.39 22.90
CA GLY A 300 6.19 -9.78 23.07
C GLY A 300 6.25 -10.54 21.76
N ASN A 301 7.24 -11.39 21.58
CA ASN A 301 7.30 -12.56 20.67
C ASN A 301 6.99 -12.39 19.14
N TYR A 302 6.40 -11.30 18.66
CA TYR A 302 6.08 -11.14 17.25
C TYR A 302 7.32 -10.80 16.39
N GLY A 303 8.29 -10.07 16.92
CA GLY A 303 9.55 -9.76 16.22
C GLY A 303 10.36 -11.01 15.88
N ARG A 304 10.26 -12.06 16.69
CA ARG A 304 10.90 -13.36 16.44
C ARG A 304 10.32 -14.10 15.24
N ASN A 305 9.01 -14.05 15.06
CA ASN A 305 8.35 -14.75 13.96
C ASN A 305 8.57 -14.09 12.61
N VAL A 306 8.64 -12.74 12.57
CA VAL A 306 8.94 -12.00 11.33
C VAL A 306 10.41 -12.20 10.92
N ALA A 307 11.34 -12.17 11.86
CA ALA A 307 12.75 -12.47 11.60
C ALA A 307 12.94 -13.94 11.12
N GLN A 308 12.18 -14.89 11.68
CA GLN A 308 12.20 -16.29 11.23
C GLN A 308 11.55 -16.46 9.84
N THR A 309 10.52 -15.72 9.50
CA THR A 309 9.91 -15.78 8.16
C THR A 309 10.82 -15.13 7.12
N ALA A 310 11.45 -13.99 7.43
CA ALA A 310 12.43 -13.35 6.55
C ALA A 310 13.69 -14.22 6.36
N SER A 311 14.17 -14.88 7.42
CA SER A 311 15.31 -15.81 7.32
C SER A 311 14.94 -17.08 6.55
N ARG A 312 13.70 -17.59 6.65
CA ARG A 312 13.23 -18.72 5.86
C ARG A 312 13.08 -18.37 4.39
N THR A 313 12.57 -17.19 4.06
CA THR A 313 12.47 -16.74 2.67
C THR A 313 13.86 -16.48 2.08
N GLY A 314 14.79 -15.90 2.86
CA GLY A 314 16.20 -15.74 2.47
C GLY A 314 16.92 -17.07 2.28
N SER A 315 16.66 -18.08 3.12
CA SER A 315 17.28 -19.42 3.00
C SER A 315 16.71 -20.22 1.82
N ILE A 316 15.44 -20.04 1.45
CA ILE A 316 14.86 -20.64 0.25
C ILE A 316 15.47 -20.04 -1.01
N ALA A 317 15.67 -18.72 -1.05
CA ALA A 317 16.33 -18.05 -2.17
C ALA A 317 17.83 -18.45 -2.28
N ALA A 318 18.53 -18.51 -1.15
CA ALA A 318 19.93 -18.96 -1.10
C ALA A 318 20.08 -20.46 -1.41
N GLY A 319 19.12 -21.30 -0.99
CA GLY A 319 19.10 -22.72 -1.31
C GLY A 319 18.84 -23.00 -2.78
N ALA A 320 17.99 -22.22 -3.42
CA ALA A 320 17.69 -22.38 -4.85
C ALA A 320 18.89 -21.96 -5.73
N THR A 321 19.62 -20.90 -5.37
CA THR A 321 20.85 -20.48 -6.06
C THR A 321 22.03 -21.38 -5.79
N GLY A 322 22.20 -21.89 -4.55
CA GLY A 322 23.26 -22.83 -4.18
C GLY A 322 23.11 -24.20 -4.86
N ALA A 323 21.89 -24.72 -4.98
CA ALA A 323 21.63 -25.99 -5.67
C ALA A 323 21.87 -25.90 -7.19
N ALA A 324 21.60 -24.75 -7.81
CA ALA A 324 21.86 -24.53 -9.24
C ALA A 324 23.37 -24.47 -9.52
N ILE A 325 24.14 -23.79 -8.69
CA ILE A 325 25.61 -23.63 -8.84
C ILE A 325 26.33 -24.95 -8.50
N GLY A 326 25.91 -25.68 -7.46
CA GLY A 326 26.49 -26.98 -7.07
C GLY A 326 26.35 -28.06 -8.15
N ASN A 327 25.23 -28.09 -8.86
CA ASN A 327 24.99 -29.06 -9.96
C ASN A 327 25.81 -28.77 -11.22
N ILE A 328 26.16 -27.51 -11.46
CA ILE A 328 27.01 -27.11 -12.61
C ILE A 328 28.48 -27.44 -12.32
N ALA A 329 28.95 -27.16 -11.10
CA ALA A 329 30.34 -27.48 -10.68
C ALA A 329 30.59 -29.00 -10.62
N GLY A 330 29.63 -29.79 -10.14
CA GLY A 330 29.73 -31.27 -10.08
C GLY A 330 29.74 -31.96 -11.46
N ARG A 331 29.20 -31.33 -12.51
CA ARG A 331 29.27 -31.83 -13.90
C ARG A 331 30.57 -31.47 -14.60
N LEU A 332 31.25 -30.39 -14.19
CA LEU A 332 32.53 -29.98 -14.78
C LEU A 332 33.74 -30.73 -14.20
N LEU A 333 33.60 -31.31 -13.00
CA LEU A 333 34.68 -32.08 -12.34
C LEU A 333 34.63 -33.61 -12.69
N LYS A 334 33.68 -34.05 -13.51
CA LYS A 334 33.52 -35.45 -13.97
C LYS A 334 33.88 -35.68 -15.45
N ARG A 335 34.65 -34.77 -16.02
CA ARG A 335 35.29 -34.99 -17.33
C ARG A 335 36.82 -34.93 -17.22
#